data_a8b8f0c4db69a9d646b1462c4d854b58
#
_entry.id   a8b8f0c4db69a9d646b1462c4d854b58
#
_cell.length_a   1.000
_cell.length_b   1.000
_cell.length_c   1.000
_cell.angle_alpha   90.00
_cell.angle_beta   90.00
_cell.angle_gamma   90.00
#
_symmetry.space_group_name_H-M   'P 1'
#
loop_
_entity.id
_entity.type
_entity.pdbx_description
1 polymer ?
#
loop_
_entity_poly.entity_id
_entity_poly.type
_entity_poly.pdbx_seq_one_letter_code
_entity_poly.pdbx_strand_id
1 'polypeptide(L)'
;MNKLLNELELNYLLINSTNKFLVEYPELSENARYTLTGFTGSTGDALITNDNIYLFVDGRYHIQADLEANNNVTVVKLQIGQNQDDEIRKLIDPDKVLGIVGTKVSQARLETFKRYNIKLLEVDPINNYSETHTKEYIKSFEPVYYAPEATFITNLEEVSYLTGLRDFSKDNTAKIWSKLFINGKERILFNNDDDCNEFLSNYDGELIVDKNTINAHDYALIKKPVHRSSEIKMMMSVKSDEELEAYKKAFERTDMAVNSIRDYIENNNGLSEYDISLKLKEEFIKYGAKSLSFNSIVAVNQNSAQAHYAKSSKDVILRDGDLVLIDCGAYYESGLATDITRVFVKGTPNELQKRVYTTVLKAFLNCFNSDFKTGIEYDTFAHSLLDNAIEGFKFNHGLGHGIGINVHEAPPNLSQNEIAETEIKNGMCFTIEPGLYNPNCFGVRLENSCYKKDGKIVSFAKIGYEKKLINYNLLNEQEKKWLTNFNVL
;
A
#
# COMPACT_ATOMS: atom_id res chain seq x y z
N MET A 1 22.13 -21.44 8.51
CA MET A 1 21.78 -20.47 9.58
C MET A 1 22.89 -20.37 10.60
N ASN A 2 23.21 -21.40 11.35
CA ASN A 2 24.26 -21.35 12.38
C ASN A 2 25.62 -20.84 11.88
N LYS A 3 26.03 -21.20 10.65
CA LYS A 3 27.26 -20.68 10.06
C LYS A 3 27.21 -19.17 9.89
N LEU A 4 26.11 -18.63 9.34
CA LEU A 4 25.92 -17.18 9.14
C LEU A 4 25.93 -16.42 10.48
N LEU A 5 25.16 -16.90 11.46
CA LEU A 5 25.12 -16.26 12.79
C LEU A 5 26.48 -16.27 13.47
N ASN A 6 27.21 -17.40 13.37
CA ASN A 6 28.56 -17.50 13.96
C ASN A 6 29.57 -16.58 13.25
N GLU A 7 29.54 -16.50 11.92
CA GLU A 7 30.40 -15.59 11.14
C GLU A 7 30.17 -14.13 11.49
N LEU A 8 28.91 -13.77 11.81
CA LEU A 8 28.53 -12.43 12.22
C LEU A 8 28.62 -12.18 13.73
N GLU A 9 28.96 -13.20 14.51
CA GLU A 9 28.99 -13.16 15.99
C GLU A 9 27.59 -12.76 16.57
N LEU A 10 26.52 -13.35 16.04
CA LEU A 10 25.14 -13.12 16.43
C LEU A 10 24.50 -14.37 17.03
N ASN A 11 23.46 -14.17 17.86
CA ASN A 11 22.57 -15.23 18.28
C ASN A 11 21.24 -15.18 17.48
N TYR A 12 20.85 -13.99 17.06
CA TYR A 12 19.64 -13.72 16.30
C TYR A 12 19.92 -12.71 15.20
N LEU A 13 19.19 -12.81 14.09
CA LEU A 13 19.24 -11.81 13.02
C LEU A 13 17.81 -11.46 12.58
N LEU A 14 17.43 -10.20 12.78
CA LEU A 14 16.16 -9.66 12.32
C LEU A 14 16.31 -9.14 10.90
N ILE A 15 15.51 -9.69 9.98
CA ILE A 15 15.47 -9.31 8.56
C ILE A 15 14.18 -8.56 8.28
N ASN A 16 14.32 -7.27 8.04
CA ASN A 16 13.20 -6.38 7.70
C ASN A 16 12.77 -6.57 6.25
N SER A 17 11.48 -6.34 5.98
CA SER A 17 10.91 -6.37 4.63
C SER A 17 11.24 -5.12 3.81
N THR A 18 11.73 -4.06 4.44
CA THR A 18 12.00 -2.75 3.84
C THR A 18 13.38 -2.67 3.15
N ASN A 19 13.59 -1.62 2.37
CA ASN A 19 14.90 -1.22 1.84
C ASN A 19 15.51 -0.02 2.62
N LYS A 20 16.59 0.58 2.10
CA LYS A 20 17.27 1.73 2.75
C LYS A 20 16.42 3.00 2.87
N PHE A 21 15.34 3.12 2.11
CA PHE A 21 14.36 4.21 2.18
C PHE A 21 13.13 3.85 3.00
N LEU A 22 13.10 2.66 3.61
CA LEU A 22 12.00 2.14 4.44
C LEU A 22 10.64 2.08 3.70
N VAL A 23 10.66 1.85 2.39
CA VAL A 23 9.42 1.74 1.60
C VAL A 23 8.68 0.43 1.87
N GLU A 24 7.35 0.46 1.79
CA GLU A 24 6.50 -0.73 1.98
C GLU A 24 6.67 -1.77 0.86
N TYR A 25 6.86 -1.30 -0.37
CA TYR A 25 6.98 -2.15 -1.57
C TYR A 25 8.38 -2.02 -2.20
N PRO A 26 9.45 -2.59 -1.59
CA PRO A 26 10.74 -2.67 -2.25
C PRO A 26 10.67 -3.68 -3.40
N GLU A 27 11.54 -3.54 -4.39
CA GLU A 27 11.72 -4.58 -5.41
C GLU A 27 12.11 -5.91 -4.74
N LEU A 28 11.66 -7.04 -5.29
CA LEU A 28 11.99 -8.35 -4.74
C LEU A 28 13.50 -8.61 -4.69
N SER A 29 14.25 -8.04 -5.64
CA SER A 29 15.71 -8.04 -5.66
C SER A 29 16.35 -7.33 -4.46
N GLU A 30 15.68 -6.32 -3.89
CA GLU A 30 16.12 -5.56 -2.70
C GLU A 30 15.65 -6.19 -1.39
N ASN A 31 14.67 -7.10 -1.44
CA ASN A 31 13.97 -7.63 -0.28
C ASN A 31 14.65 -8.89 0.28
N ALA A 32 15.48 -8.69 1.32
CA ALA A 32 16.18 -9.78 1.99
C ALA A 32 15.24 -10.83 2.60
N ARG A 33 14.09 -10.40 3.13
CA ARG A 33 13.07 -11.31 3.66
C ARG A 33 12.55 -12.24 2.57
N TYR A 34 12.25 -11.72 1.35
CA TYR A 34 11.87 -12.56 0.21
C TYR A 34 12.97 -13.55 -0.15
N THR A 35 14.21 -13.09 -0.28
CA THR A 35 15.36 -13.95 -0.57
C THR A 35 15.49 -15.11 0.43
N LEU A 36 15.22 -14.83 1.71
CA LEU A 36 15.33 -15.80 2.80
C LEU A 36 14.15 -16.78 2.86
N THR A 37 12.93 -16.29 2.68
CA THR A 37 11.69 -17.02 3.00
C THR A 37 10.86 -17.44 1.80
N GLY A 38 11.08 -16.87 0.62
CA GLY A 38 10.25 -17.03 -0.57
C GLY A 38 8.94 -16.24 -0.56
N PHE A 39 8.60 -15.58 0.56
CA PHE A 39 7.34 -14.85 0.72
C PHE A 39 7.38 -13.47 0.02
N THR A 40 6.37 -13.19 -0.83
CA THR A 40 6.31 -11.98 -1.68
C THR A 40 5.43 -10.85 -1.14
N GLY A 41 4.71 -11.03 -0.03
CA GLY A 41 3.84 -10.01 0.55
C GLY A 41 4.56 -8.70 0.87
N SER A 42 3.86 -7.57 0.96
CA SER A 42 4.47 -6.25 1.16
C SER A 42 5.02 -6.02 2.56
N THR A 43 4.42 -6.64 3.56
CA THR A 43 4.80 -6.50 4.98
C THR A 43 5.16 -7.84 5.61
N GLY A 44 5.70 -7.80 6.80
CA GLY A 44 6.14 -8.98 7.53
C GLY A 44 7.66 -9.14 7.51
N ASP A 45 8.23 -9.42 8.66
CA ASP A 45 9.68 -9.57 8.82
C ASP A 45 10.04 -11.02 9.14
N ALA A 46 11.30 -11.36 9.01
CA ALA A 46 11.81 -12.66 9.40
C ALA A 46 12.83 -12.56 10.53
N LEU A 47 12.82 -13.55 11.41
CA LEU A 47 13.82 -13.72 12.47
C LEU A 47 14.56 -15.03 12.26
N ILE A 48 15.89 -14.96 12.11
CA ILE A 48 16.77 -16.10 12.09
C ILE A 48 17.24 -16.37 13.51
N THR A 49 17.09 -17.62 13.96
CA THR A 49 17.66 -18.15 15.20
C THR A 49 18.62 -19.30 14.87
N ASN A 50 19.26 -19.89 15.88
CA ASN A 50 20.12 -21.06 15.66
C ASN A 50 19.36 -22.24 15.03
N ASP A 51 18.09 -22.41 15.38
CA ASP A 51 17.32 -23.62 15.07
C ASP A 51 16.24 -23.40 14.01
N ASN A 52 15.84 -22.15 13.75
CA ASN A 52 14.67 -21.87 12.89
C ASN A 52 14.73 -20.51 12.19
N ILE A 53 13.92 -20.36 11.14
CA ILE A 53 13.56 -19.09 10.52
C ILE A 53 12.08 -18.86 10.78
N TYR A 54 11.75 -17.76 11.42
CA TYR A 54 10.37 -17.35 11.66
C TYR A 54 10.00 -16.23 10.68
N LEU A 55 8.83 -16.33 10.06
CA LEU A 55 8.23 -15.29 9.23
C LEU A 55 6.96 -14.79 9.91
N PHE A 56 6.89 -13.50 10.26
CA PHE A 56 5.76 -12.89 10.94
C PHE A 56 4.88 -12.18 9.90
N VAL A 57 3.58 -12.54 9.85
CA VAL A 57 2.63 -11.97 8.87
C VAL A 57 1.30 -11.64 9.54
N ASP A 58 0.69 -10.54 9.14
CA ASP A 58 -0.65 -10.14 9.58
C ASP A 58 -1.77 -10.88 8.81
N GLY A 59 -3.02 -10.63 9.20
CA GLY A 59 -4.19 -11.35 8.68
C GLY A 59 -4.40 -11.27 7.17
N ARG A 60 -3.88 -10.25 6.50
CA ARG A 60 -3.94 -10.09 5.04
C ARG A 60 -3.16 -11.18 4.31
N TYR A 61 -2.13 -11.73 4.95
CA TYR A 61 -1.13 -12.59 4.33
C TYR A 61 -1.09 -14.03 4.86
N HIS A 62 -2.00 -14.43 5.77
CA HIS A 62 -1.97 -15.77 6.37
C HIS A 62 -2.01 -16.89 5.33
N ILE A 63 -2.89 -16.77 4.32
CA ILE A 63 -3.03 -17.78 3.26
C ILE A 63 -1.83 -17.73 2.31
N GLN A 64 -1.43 -16.53 1.90
CA GLN A 64 -0.30 -16.35 0.99
C GLN A 64 1.00 -16.88 1.58
N ALA A 65 1.27 -16.62 2.86
CA ALA A 65 2.46 -17.10 3.53
C ALA A 65 2.50 -18.64 3.63
N ASP A 66 1.35 -19.30 3.85
CA ASP A 66 1.27 -20.76 3.84
C ASP A 66 1.61 -21.37 2.46
N LEU A 67 1.29 -20.64 1.38
CA LEU A 67 1.51 -21.11 0.01
C LEU A 67 2.91 -20.82 -0.51
N GLU A 68 3.53 -19.74 -0.06
CA GLU A 68 4.79 -19.23 -0.65
C GLU A 68 6.01 -19.49 0.23
N ALA A 69 5.85 -19.53 1.56
CA ALA A 69 6.99 -19.70 2.44
C ALA A 69 7.73 -21.02 2.21
N ASN A 70 9.05 -20.95 2.16
CA ASN A 70 9.92 -22.11 2.01
C ASN A 70 9.66 -23.13 3.15
N ASN A 71 9.82 -24.42 2.87
CA ASN A 71 9.54 -25.52 3.82
C ASN A 71 10.32 -25.46 5.16
N ASN A 72 11.41 -24.71 5.21
CA ASN A 72 12.24 -24.52 6.40
C ASN A 72 11.89 -23.24 7.19
N VAL A 73 10.78 -22.60 6.85
CA VAL A 73 10.29 -21.36 7.49
C VAL A 73 9.05 -21.66 8.33
N THR A 74 9.05 -21.20 9.56
CA THR A 74 7.88 -21.24 10.44
C THR A 74 7.10 -19.94 10.31
N VAL A 75 5.88 -20.01 9.77
CA VAL A 75 5.00 -18.85 9.63
C VAL A 75 4.31 -18.56 10.97
N VAL A 76 4.53 -17.36 11.50
CA VAL A 76 3.85 -16.83 12.69
C VAL A 76 2.72 -15.91 12.23
N LYS A 77 1.48 -16.36 12.41
CA LYS A 77 0.25 -15.67 11.99
C LYS A 77 -0.25 -14.74 13.08
N LEU A 78 -0.01 -13.45 12.92
CA LEU A 78 -0.46 -12.42 13.86
C LEU A 78 -1.98 -12.27 13.81
N GLN A 79 -2.61 -12.26 14.98
CA GLN A 79 -4.04 -12.00 15.12
C GLN A 79 -4.30 -10.48 15.22
N ILE A 80 -5.55 -10.06 15.00
CA ILE A 80 -5.95 -8.66 15.16
C ILE A 80 -5.57 -8.19 16.58
N GLY A 81 -4.86 -7.05 16.65
CA GLY A 81 -4.39 -6.48 17.92
C GLY A 81 -3.05 -7.02 18.42
N GLN A 82 -2.44 -8.02 17.76
CA GLN A 82 -1.07 -8.43 18.07
C GLN A 82 -0.06 -7.55 17.34
N ASN A 83 0.98 -7.12 18.08
CA ASN A 83 2.10 -6.37 17.53
C ASN A 83 3.22 -7.32 17.13
N GLN A 84 3.77 -7.17 15.93
CA GLN A 84 4.84 -8.00 15.39
C GLN A 84 6.09 -7.98 16.26
N ASP A 85 6.51 -6.80 16.71
CA ASP A 85 7.74 -6.66 17.53
C ASP A 85 7.59 -7.32 18.91
N ASP A 86 6.37 -7.34 19.46
CA ASP A 86 6.09 -8.06 20.71
C ASP A 86 6.22 -9.58 20.52
N GLU A 87 5.76 -10.12 19.40
CA GLU A 87 5.91 -11.55 19.09
C GLU A 87 7.38 -11.91 18.81
N ILE A 88 8.14 -11.04 18.15
CA ILE A 88 9.59 -11.21 17.97
C ILE A 88 10.30 -11.25 19.33
N ARG A 89 9.95 -10.32 20.24
CA ARG A 89 10.57 -10.23 21.57
C ARG A 89 10.36 -11.47 22.44
N LYS A 90 9.30 -12.24 22.22
CA LYS A 90 9.05 -13.51 22.92
C LYS A 90 10.04 -14.61 22.52
N LEU A 91 10.68 -14.50 21.36
CA LEU A 91 11.59 -15.50 20.80
C LEU A 91 13.08 -15.17 21.05
N ILE A 92 13.39 -13.96 21.52
CA ILE A 92 14.76 -13.51 21.72
C ILE A 92 15.09 -13.32 23.20
N ASP A 93 16.26 -13.77 23.59
CA ASP A 93 16.82 -13.57 24.92
C ASP A 93 17.53 -12.20 24.96
N PRO A 94 17.18 -11.28 25.91
CA PRO A 94 17.79 -9.96 26.02
C PRO A 94 19.31 -9.96 26.21
N ASP A 95 19.85 -11.01 26.80
CA ASP A 95 21.31 -11.13 27.08
C ASP A 95 22.09 -11.63 25.85
N LYS A 96 21.41 -12.00 24.77
CA LYS A 96 22.01 -12.50 23.54
C LYS A 96 22.07 -11.41 22.49
N VAL A 97 23.00 -11.55 21.53
CA VAL A 97 23.23 -10.55 20.49
C VAL A 97 22.19 -10.69 19.36
N LEU A 98 21.43 -9.62 19.16
CA LEU A 98 20.48 -9.44 18.04
C LEU A 98 21.10 -8.57 16.95
N GLY A 99 21.34 -9.13 15.76
CA GLY A 99 21.74 -8.38 14.58
C GLY A 99 20.55 -7.70 13.91
N ILE A 100 20.72 -6.45 13.51
CA ILE A 100 19.73 -5.69 12.71
C ILE A 100 20.48 -4.89 11.66
N VAL A 101 19.99 -4.89 10.40
CA VAL A 101 20.59 -4.08 9.33
C VAL A 101 20.18 -2.61 9.51
N GLY A 102 21.14 -1.74 9.83
CA GLY A 102 20.89 -0.35 10.19
C GLY A 102 20.20 0.47 9.11
N THR A 103 20.49 0.21 7.83
CA THR A 103 19.86 0.90 6.70
C THR A 103 18.41 0.45 6.43
N LYS A 104 17.96 -0.69 7.00
CA LYS A 104 16.64 -1.28 6.74
C LYS A 104 15.68 -1.24 7.94
N VAL A 105 16.02 -0.49 8.97
CA VAL A 105 15.18 -0.28 10.15
C VAL A 105 15.09 1.20 10.49
N SER A 106 13.89 1.70 10.84
CA SER A 106 13.77 3.09 11.29
C SER A 106 14.39 3.27 12.67
N GLN A 107 14.89 4.48 12.94
CA GLN A 107 15.45 4.82 14.26
C GLN A 107 14.41 4.63 15.38
N ALA A 108 13.15 5.01 15.13
CA ALA A 108 12.07 4.82 16.11
C ALA A 108 11.85 3.35 16.44
N ARG A 109 11.82 2.47 15.44
CA ARG A 109 11.66 1.03 15.66
C ARG A 109 12.88 0.44 16.37
N LEU A 110 14.09 0.81 15.97
CA LEU A 110 15.31 0.36 16.65
C LEU A 110 15.27 0.70 18.15
N GLU A 111 14.79 1.88 18.53
CA GLU A 111 14.65 2.30 19.92
C GLU A 111 13.68 1.41 20.72
N THR A 112 12.74 0.72 20.09
CA THR A 112 11.85 -0.24 20.77
C THR A 112 12.60 -1.49 21.24
N PHE A 113 13.76 -1.79 20.64
CA PHE A 113 14.65 -2.91 21.00
C PHE A 113 15.81 -2.52 21.93
N LYS A 114 15.86 -1.28 22.44
CA LYS A 114 16.97 -0.77 23.28
C LYS A 114 17.30 -1.58 24.53
N ARG A 115 16.41 -2.49 24.95
CA ARG A 115 16.65 -3.40 26.11
C ARG A 115 17.51 -4.61 25.75
N TYR A 116 17.67 -4.88 24.46
CA TYR A 116 18.38 -6.03 23.93
C TYR A 116 19.81 -5.64 23.57
N ASN A 117 20.71 -6.61 23.57
CA ASN A 117 22.07 -6.43 23.08
C ASN A 117 22.07 -6.40 21.56
N ILE A 118 22.05 -5.19 20.97
CA ILE A 118 21.92 -4.99 19.52
C ILE A 118 23.27 -4.78 18.87
N LYS A 119 23.52 -5.51 17.79
CA LYS A 119 24.61 -5.25 16.84
C LYS A 119 24.01 -4.71 15.54
N LEU A 120 24.26 -3.44 15.23
CA LEU A 120 23.91 -2.87 13.96
C LEU A 120 24.85 -3.38 12.88
N LEU A 121 24.29 -3.88 11.80
CA LEU A 121 25.01 -4.31 10.60
C LEU A 121 24.97 -3.20 9.56
N GLU A 122 26.13 -2.88 8.98
CA GLU A 122 26.25 -1.91 7.89
C GLU A 122 25.81 -2.49 6.55
N VAL A 123 26.02 -3.79 6.35
CA VAL A 123 25.70 -4.52 5.12
C VAL A 123 24.69 -5.61 5.42
N ASP A 124 23.74 -5.78 4.51
CA ASP A 124 22.77 -6.86 4.58
C ASP A 124 23.45 -8.21 4.24
N PRO A 125 23.52 -9.15 5.20
CA PRO A 125 24.21 -10.41 4.98
C PRO A 125 23.44 -11.42 4.13
N ILE A 126 22.15 -11.16 3.86
CA ILE A 126 21.28 -12.02 3.05
C ILE A 126 21.23 -11.53 1.61
N ASN A 127 21.23 -10.22 1.40
CA ASN A 127 21.04 -9.62 0.09
C ASN A 127 22.02 -8.47 -0.15
N ASN A 128 23.01 -8.70 -0.99
CA ASN A 128 24.01 -7.71 -1.44
C ASN A 128 23.51 -6.96 -2.68
N TYR A 129 22.26 -6.52 -2.68
CA TYR A 129 21.72 -5.71 -3.77
C TYR A 129 22.55 -4.44 -3.94
N SER A 130 23.06 -4.20 -5.16
CA SER A 130 23.64 -2.92 -5.56
C SER A 130 22.66 -2.21 -6.49
N GLU A 131 22.30 -0.97 -6.16
CA GLU A 131 21.42 -0.16 -7.00
C GLU A 131 22.11 0.12 -8.35
N THR A 132 21.58 -0.46 -9.42
CA THR A 132 22.06 -0.25 -10.79
C THR A 132 21.15 0.71 -11.57
N HIS A 133 20.17 1.30 -10.88
CA HIS A 133 19.09 2.04 -11.48
C HIS A 133 19.49 3.45 -11.87
N THR A 134 19.24 3.85 -13.12
CA THR A 134 19.42 5.23 -13.58
C THR A 134 18.21 6.06 -13.16
N LYS A 135 18.45 7.07 -12.33
CA LYS A 135 17.41 7.98 -11.86
C LYS A 135 17.04 8.98 -12.96
N GLU A 136 15.77 9.01 -13.34
CA GLU A 136 15.23 9.92 -14.35
C GLU A 136 14.14 10.79 -13.74
N TYR A 137 14.53 11.95 -13.22
CA TYR A 137 13.60 12.85 -12.55
C TYR A 137 12.88 13.75 -13.55
N ILE A 138 11.55 13.71 -13.50
CA ILE A 138 10.65 14.53 -14.32
C ILE A 138 9.94 15.53 -13.41
N LYS A 139 9.89 16.81 -13.82
CA LYS A 139 9.10 17.81 -13.11
C LYS A 139 7.62 17.64 -13.45
N SER A 140 6.80 17.30 -12.44
CA SER A 140 5.34 17.15 -12.57
C SER A 140 4.57 18.32 -11.97
N PHE A 141 5.10 18.93 -10.91
CA PHE A 141 4.54 20.12 -10.26
C PHE A 141 5.63 21.14 -9.95
N GLU A 142 5.24 22.38 -9.62
CA GLU A 142 6.18 23.35 -9.08
C GLU A 142 6.62 22.91 -7.66
N PRO A 143 7.87 23.17 -7.26
CA PRO A 143 8.34 22.89 -5.91
C PRO A 143 7.50 23.61 -4.86
N VAL A 144 7.09 22.86 -3.82
CA VAL A 144 6.34 23.44 -2.71
C VAL A 144 7.27 24.31 -1.86
N TYR A 145 6.82 25.53 -1.56
CA TYR A 145 7.56 26.40 -0.64
C TYR A 145 7.45 25.84 0.79
N TYR A 146 8.58 25.43 1.33
CA TYR A 146 8.75 24.99 2.70
C TYR A 146 10.13 25.40 3.17
N ALA A 147 10.22 26.26 4.18
CA ALA A 147 11.47 26.85 4.65
C ALA A 147 11.64 26.64 6.17
N PRO A 148 11.85 25.40 6.61
CA PRO A 148 12.06 25.07 8.03
C PRO A 148 13.48 25.47 8.48
N GLU A 149 13.74 25.29 9.78
CA GLU A 149 15.09 25.16 10.33
C GLU A 149 15.78 23.95 9.66
N ALA A 150 17.08 23.77 9.87
CA ALA A 150 17.85 22.67 9.27
C ALA A 150 17.15 21.32 9.47
N THR A 151 16.57 20.78 8.42
CA THR A 151 15.76 19.55 8.43
C THR A 151 16.26 18.58 7.36
N PHE A 152 16.41 17.31 7.72
CA PHE A 152 16.78 16.24 6.80
C PHE A 152 15.59 15.28 6.61
N ILE A 153 15.14 15.15 5.37
CA ILE A 153 13.92 14.45 4.97
C ILE A 153 14.31 13.21 4.18
N THR A 154 13.84 12.05 4.62
CA THR A 154 14.16 10.74 4.05
C THR A 154 12.94 10.01 3.49
N ASN A 155 11.73 10.43 3.85
CA ASN A 155 10.52 9.88 3.28
C ASN A 155 10.38 10.31 1.81
N LEU A 156 10.28 9.33 0.90
CA LEU A 156 10.32 9.59 -0.55
C LEU A 156 9.09 10.35 -1.06
N GLU A 157 7.91 10.14 -0.44
CA GLU A 157 6.69 10.88 -0.77
C GLU A 157 6.87 12.38 -0.44
N GLU A 158 7.41 12.68 0.73
CA GLU A 158 7.65 14.05 1.19
C GLU A 158 8.70 14.74 0.30
N VAL A 159 9.79 14.04 -0.04
CA VAL A 159 10.81 14.56 -0.96
C VAL A 159 10.23 14.83 -2.35
N SER A 160 9.44 13.90 -2.89
CA SER A 160 8.77 14.03 -4.18
C SER A 160 7.75 15.19 -4.20
N TYR A 161 7.02 15.37 -3.09
CA TYR A 161 6.06 16.45 -2.92
C TYR A 161 6.75 17.83 -2.89
N LEU A 162 7.77 17.98 -2.03
CA LEU A 162 8.47 19.24 -1.85
C LEU A 162 9.26 19.70 -3.09
N THR A 163 9.76 18.74 -3.87
CA THR A 163 10.54 19.02 -5.09
C THR A 163 9.66 19.15 -6.34
N GLY A 164 8.44 18.62 -6.33
CA GLY A 164 7.58 18.51 -7.50
C GLY A 164 8.09 17.50 -8.54
N LEU A 165 9.13 16.74 -8.20
CA LEU A 165 9.76 15.76 -9.09
C LEU A 165 9.11 14.38 -8.97
N ARG A 166 9.15 13.61 -10.07
CA ARG A 166 8.73 12.22 -10.16
C ARG A 166 9.76 11.37 -10.87
N ASP A 167 9.74 10.06 -10.60
CA ASP A 167 10.56 9.04 -11.24
C ASP A 167 9.73 7.80 -11.52
N PHE A 168 9.58 7.43 -12.79
CA PHE A 168 8.80 6.27 -13.25
C PHE A 168 9.69 5.12 -13.72
N SER A 169 10.95 5.17 -13.42
CA SER A 169 11.94 4.20 -13.87
C SER A 169 11.92 2.88 -13.11
N LYS A 170 11.26 2.85 -11.94
CA LYS A 170 10.93 1.61 -11.22
C LYS A 170 9.45 1.32 -11.31
N ASP A 171 9.11 0.02 -11.29
CA ASP A 171 7.72 -0.42 -11.30
C ASP A 171 6.96 0.02 -10.02
N ASN A 172 5.66 0.26 -10.17
CA ASN A 172 4.71 0.53 -9.08
C ASN A 172 5.07 1.75 -8.21
N THR A 173 5.73 2.74 -8.76
CA THR A 173 6.09 3.97 -8.03
C THR A 173 6.23 5.15 -8.97
N ALA A 174 6.07 6.36 -8.41
CA ALA A 174 6.40 7.63 -9.05
C ALA A 174 7.33 8.47 -8.17
N LYS A 175 7.84 7.90 -7.07
CA LYS A 175 8.67 8.60 -6.08
C LYS A 175 10.10 8.76 -6.56
N ILE A 176 10.71 9.90 -6.28
CA ILE A 176 12.15 10.07 -6.52
C ILE A 176 12.97 9.38 -5.41
N TRP A 177 14.03 8.71 -5.80
CA TRP A 177 14.90 7.91 -4.93
C TRP A 177 16.05 8.76 -4.37
N SER A 178 15.70 9.77 -3.57
CA SER A 178 16.63 10.75 -3.03
C SER A 178 16.24 11.17 -1.63
N LYS A 179 17.23 11.70 -0.88
CA LYS A 179 17.03 12.33 0.43
C LYS A 179 17.21 13.85 0.26
N LEU A 180 16.60 14.65 1.12
CA LEU A 180 16.56 16.09 0.97
C LEU A 180 16.96 16.78 2.28
N PHE A 181 17.95 17.68 2.21
CA PHE A 181 18.25 18.66 3.26
C PHE A 181 17.60 19.99 2.91
N ILE A 182 16.98 20.64 3.89
CA ILE A 182 16.43 22.00 3.77
C ILE A 182 16.88 22.83 4.99
N ASN A 183 17.32 24.05 4.75
CA ASN A 183 17.56 25.05 5.78
C ASN A 183 17.13 26.42 5.25
N GLY A 184 15.96 26.89 5.65
CA GLY A 184 15.35 28.08 5.07
C GLY A 184 15.15 27.93 3.55
N LYS A 185 15.95 28.69 2.74
CA LYS A 185 15.90 28.63 1.27
C LYS A 185 16.91 27.65 0.66
N GLU A 186 17.87 27.20 1.44
CA GLU A 186 18.87 26.22 0.98
C GLU A 186 18.21 24.85 0.82
N ARG A 187 18.49 24.18 -0.28
CA ARG A 187 18.03 22.82 -0.57
C ARG A 187 19.14 22.02 -1.20
N ILE A 188 19.43 20.84 -0.62
CA ILE A 188 20.40 19.88 -1.16
C ILE A 188 19.69 18.54 -1.34
N LEU A 189 19.64 18.07 -2.60
CA LEU A 189 19.07 16.77 -2.96
C LEU A 189 20.20 15.76 -3.11
N PHE A 190 20.18 14.70 -2.30
CA PHE A 190 21.19 13.64 -2.31
C PHE A 190 20.73 12.48 -3.19
N ASN A 191 21.45 12.25 -4.29
CA ASN A 191 21.15 11.21 -5.27
C ASN A 191 21.98 9.93 -5.05
N ASN A 192 22.98 9.96 -4.18
CA ASN A 192 23.81 8.81 -3.80
C ASN A 192 24.09 8.82 -2.30
N ASP A 193 24.51 7.66 -1.78
CA ASP A 193 24.74 7.49 -0.35
C ASP A 193 26.06 8.14 0.11
N ASP A 194 27.09 8.17 -0.73
CA ASP A 194 28.41 8.69 -0.33
C ASP A 194 28.32 10.18 -0.01
N ASP A 195 27.74 11.00 -0.92
CA ASP A 195 27.55 12.45 -0.67
C ASP A 195 26.66 12.70 0.54
N CYS A 196 25.62 11.87 0.73
CA CYS A 196 24.70 11.95 1.86
C CYS A 196 25.45 11.65 3.19
N ASN A 197 26.19 10.56 3.24
CA ASN A 197 26.95 10.14 4.42
C ASN A 197 28.04 11.16 4.78
N GLU A 198 28.74 11.71 3.78
CA GLU A 198 29.73 12.78 3.96
C GLU A 198 29.06 14.03 4.56
N PHE A 199 27.93 14.46 4.01
CA PHE A 199 27.19 15.60 4.53
C PHE A 199 26.75 15.38 5.99
N LEU A 200 26.07 14.25 6.30
CA LEU A 200 25.57 13.95 7.64
C LEU A 200 26.68 13.90 8.69
N SER A 201 27.82 13.30 8.33
CA SER A 201 28.98 13.16 9.22
C SER A 201 29.69 14.48 9.49
N ASN A 202 29.64 15.44 8.54
CA ASN A 202 30.30 16.72 8.62
C ASN A 202 29.41 17.86 9.12
N TYR A 203 28.08 17.69 9.12
CA TYR A 203 27.18 18.75 9.58
C TYR A 203 27.26 18.94 11.09
N ASP A 204 27.66 20.14 11.53
CA ASP A 204 27.90 20.46 12.95
C ASP A 204 26.70 21.08 13.68
N GLY A 205 25.66 21.49 12.96
CA GLY A 205 24.44 22.09 13.51
C GLY A 205 23.49 21.07 14.12
N GLU A 206 22.44 21.56 14.77
CA GLU A 206 21.27 20.74 15.07
C GLU A 206 20.56 20.37 13.77
N LEU A 207 20.17 19.10 13.61
CA LEU A 207 19.52 18.60 12.42
C LEU A 207 18.20 17.92 12.79
N ILE A 208 17.09 18.52 12.36
CA ILE A 208 15.75 17.99 12.59
C ILE A 208 15.52 16.78 11.70
N VAL A 209 15.05 15.69 12.29
CA VAL A 209 14.74 14.44 11.61
C VAL A 209 13.48 13.79 12.20
N ASP A 210 12.71 13.08 11.39
CA ASP A 210 11.66 12.20 11.87
C ASP A 210 12.23 10.78 12.08
N LYS A 211 12.25 10.32 13.32
CA LYS A 211 12.75 8.98 13.66
C LYS A 211 11.95 7.85 13.05
N ASN A 212 10.70 8.10 12.64
CA ASN A 212 9.86 7.09 12.00
C ASN A 212 10.26 6.84 10.54
N THR A 213 10.88 7.83 9.88
CA THR A 213 11.23 7.76 8.45
C THR A 213 12.72 7.68 8.18
N ILE A 214 13.58 8.15 9.11
CA ILE A 214 15.03 8.00 8.96
C ILE A 214 15.47 6.60 9.39
N ASN A 215 16.31 5.96 8.59
CA ASN A 215 16.91 4.69 8.98
C ASN A 215 17.98 4.88 10.07
N ALA A 216 18.27 3.81 10.81
CA ALA A 216 19.18 3.87 11.96
C ALA A 216 20.65 4.17 11.57
N HIS A 217 21.07 3.77 10.36
CA HIS A 217 22.41 4.08 9.85
C HIS A 217 22.57 5.59 9.63
N ASP A 218 21.68 6.21 8.87
CA ASP A 218 21.73 7.66 8.63
C ASP A 218 21.63 8.46 9.92
N TYR A 219 20.73 8.04 10.83
CA TYR A 219 20.59 8.69 12.13
C TYR A 219 21.89 8.66 12.97
N ALA A 220 22.62 7.55 12.93
CA ALA A 220 23.87 7.39 13.67
C ALA A 220 25.01 8.30 13.17
N LEU A 221 24.95 8.76 11.91
CA LEU A 221 25.92 9.70 11.32
C LEU A 221 25.70 11.15 11.80
N ILE A 222 24.51 11.49 12.30
CA ILE A 222 24.16 12.86 12.69
C ILE A 222 24.71 13.18 14.06
N LYS A 223 25.53 14.24 14.17
CA LYS A 223 26.17 14.65 15.43
C LYS A 223 25.17 15.19 16.46
N LYS A 224 24.16 15.96 16.03
CA LYS A 224 23.18 16.62 16.90
C LYS A 224 21.75 16.42 16.34
N PRO A 225 21.20 15.19 16.38
CA PRO A 225 19.87 14.93 15.86
C PRO A 225 18.80 15.49 16.81
N VAL A 226 17.80 16.18 16.24
CA VAL A 226 16.61 16.65 16.96
C VAL A 226 15.39 15.95 16.37
N HIS A 227 14.69 15.14 17.17
CA HIS A 227 13.49 14.47 16.70
C HIS A 227 12.31 15.43 16.63
N ARG A 228 11.68 15.50 15.45
CA ARG A 228 10.37 16.15 15.25
C ARG A 228 9.60 15.33 14.21
N SER A 229 8.36 14.97 14.53
CA SER A 229 7.47 14.32 13.57
C SER A 229 7.23 15.25 12.37
N SER A 230 7.19 14.68 11.16
CA SER A 230 7.01 15.46 9.94
C SER A 230 5.61 16.08 9.89
N GLU A 231 5.54 17.38 9.65
CA GLU A 231 4.30 18.10 9.33
C GLU A 231 3.97 18.06 7.83
N ILE A 232 4.91 17.63 6.99
CA ILE A 232 4.77 17.57 5.54
C ILE A 232 3.67 16.60 5.14
N LYS A 233 3.52 15.49 5.86
CA LYS A 233 2.42 14.53 5.66
C LYS A 233 1.04 15.19 5.69
N MET A 234 0.83 16.11 6.64
CA MET A 234 -0.40 16.87 6.72
C MET A 234 -0.54 17.89 5.60
N MET A 235 0.58 18.51 5.15
CA MET A 235 0.56 19.44 4.02
C MET A 235 0.17 18.70 2.73
N MET A 236 0.80 17.55 2.43
CA MET A 236 0.53 16.78 1.21
C MET A 236 -0.82 16.04 1.23
N SER A 237 -1.41 15.83 2.41
CA SER A 237 -2.72 15.17 2.52
C SER A 237 -3.85 16.00 1.92
N VAL A 238 -3.77 17.33 2.00
CA VAL A 238 -4.74 18.27 1.42
C VAL A 238 -4.26 18.67 0.03
N LYS A 239 -4.87 18.09 -1.00
CA LYS A 239 -4.48 18.32 -2.39
C LYS A 239 -4.90 19.71 -2.86
N SER A 240 -4.02 20.35 -3.63
CA SER A 240 -4.31 21.61 -4.33
C SER A 240 -5.33 21.41 -5.45
N ASP A 241 -5.91 22.50 -5.94
CA ASP A 241 -6.83 22.43 -7.11
C ASP A 241 -6.11 21.85 -8.35
N GLU A 242 -4.81 22.14 -8.54
CA GLU A 242 -4.01 21.58 -9.63
C GLU A 242 -3.85 20.05 -9.49
N GLU A 243 -3.57 19.55 -8.29
CA GLU A 243 -3.48 18.11 -8.02
C GLU A 243 -4.84 17.42 -8.19
N LEU A 244 -5.94 18.04 -7.73
CA LEU A 244 -7.29 17.51 -7.93
C LEU A 244 -7.68 17.42 -9.42
N GLU A 245 -7.30 18.43 -10.24
CA GLU A 245 -7.52 18.38 -11.69
C GLU A 245 -6.62 17.32 -12.37
N ALA A 246 -5.39 17.13 -11.90
CA ALA A 246 -4.53 16.06 -12.36
C ALA A 246 -5.12 14.67 -12.03
N TYR A 247 -5.70 14.49 -10.84
CA TYR A 247 -6.43 13.28 -10.47
C TYR A 247 -7.62 12.99 -11.39
N LYS A 248 -8.46 13.98 -11.68
CA LYS A 248 -9.61 13.80 -12.59
C LYS A 248 -9.17 13.28 -13.96
N LYS A 249 -8.11 13.86 -14.52
CA LYS A 249 -7.54 13.41 -15.81
C LYS A 249 -6.95 12.00 -15.72
N ALA A 250 -6.29 11.66 -14.61
CA ALA A 250 -5.75 10.33 -14.38
C ALA A 250 -6.86 9.28 -14.29
N PHE A 251 -7.94 9.57 -13.55
CA PHE A 251 -9.09 8.68 -13.43
C PHE A 251 -9.90 8.54 -14.72
N GLU A 252 -10.00 9.55 -15.57
CA GLU A 252 -10.59 9.42 -16.90
C GLU A 252 -9.88 8.34 -17.73
N ARG A 253 -8.55 8.29 -17.68
CA ARG A 253 -7.75 7.26 -18.38
C ARG A 253 -7.84 5.89 -17.71
N THR A 254 -7.84 5.85 -16.37
CA THR A 254 -8.04 4.61 -15.60
C THR A 254 -9.41 4.00 -15.91
N ASP A 255 -10.46 4.79 -15.91
CA ASP A 255 -11.82 4.37 -16.28
C ASP A 255 -11.88 3.79 -17.72
N MET A 256 -11.16 4.41 -18.66
CA MET A 256 -11.04 3.88 -20.03
C MET A 256 -10.37 2.51 -20.06
N ALA A 257 -9.28 2.33 -19.31
CA ALA A 257 -8.58 1.06 -19.24
C ALA A 257 -9.49 -0.03 -18.66
N VAL A 258 -10.15 0.23 -17.53
CA VAL A 258 -11.02 -0.73 -16.87
C VAL A 258 -12.28 -1.05 -17.71
N ASN A 259 -12.86 -0.06 -18.41
CA ASN A 259 -13.94 -0.31 -19.37
C ASN A 259 -13.48 -1.21 -20.53
N SER A 260 -12.28 -0.99 -21.07
CA SER A 260 -11.73 -1.84 -22.13
C SER A 260 -11.56 -3.29 -21.66
N ILE A 261 -11.16 -3.50 -20.39
CA ILE A 261 -11.04 -4.84 -19.81
C ILE A 261 -12.40 -5.50 -19.61
N ARG A 262 -13.42 -4.75 -19.15
CA ARG A 262 -14.78 -5.26 -19.08
C ARG A 262 -15.26 -5.76 -20.44
N ASP A 263 -15.10 -4.96 -21.49
CA ASP A 263 -15.48 -5.34 -22.87
C ASP A 263 -14.65 -6.54 -23.38
N TYR A 264 -13.38 -6.61 -23.02
CA TYR A 264 -12.53 -7.76 -23.36
C TYR A 264 -13.02 -9.04 -22.71
N ILE A 265 -13.38 -9.01 -21.42
CA ILE A 265 -13.95 -10.14 -20.69
C ILE A 265 -15.28 -10.58 -21.30
N GLU A 266 -16.18 -9.64 -21.62
CA GLU A 266 -17.49 -9.94 -22.19
C GLU A 266 -17.38 -10.63 -23.56
N ASN A 267 -16.48 -10.17 -24.42
CA ASN A 267 -16.39 -10.58 -25.82
C ASN A 267 -15.45 -11.77 -26.09
N ASN A 268 -14.70 -12.25 -25.12
CA ASN A 268 -13.74 -13.33 -25.30
C ASN A 268 -14.02 -14.50 -24.33
N ASN A 269 -13.72 -15.72 -24.77
CA ASN A 269 -13.86 -16.95 -23.98
C ASN A 269 -12.48 -17.58 -23.71
N GLY A 270 -12.41 -18.40 -22.68
CA GLY A 270 -11.19 -19.16 -22.36
C GLY A 270 -10.06 -18.29 -21.81
N LEU A 271 -10.37 -17.10 -21.28
CA LEU A 271 -9.40 -16.21 -20.67
C LEU A 271 -8.98 -16.74 -19.29
N SER A 272 -7.69 -16.79 -19.02
CA SER A 272 -7.15 -16.99 -17.68
C SER A 272 -7.06 -15.64 -16.91
N GLU A 273 -6.92 -15.70 -15.59
CA GLU A 273 -6.59 -14.51 -14.79
C GLU A 273 -5.34 -13.81 -15.33
N TYR A 274 -4.35 -14.59 -15.73
CA TYR A 274 -3.10 -14.06 -16.29
C TYR A 274 -3.32 -13.33 -17.61
N ASP A 275 -4.15 -13.85 -18.52
CA ASP A 275 -4.47 -13.19 -19.80
C ASP A 275 -5.17 -11.85 -19.56
N ILE A 276 -6.11 -11.81 -18.60
CA ILE A 276 -6.82 -10.59 -18.22
C ILE A 276 -5.84 -9.59 -17.59
N SER A 277 -4.94 -10.04 -16.74
CA SER A 277 -3.93 -9.18 -16.10
C SER A 277 -2.95 -8.57 -17.10
N LEU A 278 -2.48 -9.36 -18.08
CA LEU A 278 -1.64 -8.85 -19.17
C LEU A 278 -2.39 -7.81 -20.01
N LYS A 279 -3.64 -8.12 -20.37
CA LYS A 279 -4.47 -7.20 -21.16
C LYS A 279 -4.74 -5.91 -20.41
N LEU A 280 -4.98 -5.95 -19.12
CA LEU A 280 -5.15 -4.78 -18.27
C LEU A 280 -3.91 -3.87 -18.29
N LYS A 281 -2.71 -4.45 -18.15
CA LYS A 281 -1.45 -3.71 -18.26
C LYS A 281 -1.29 -3.05 -19.64
N GLU A 282 -1.61 -3.76 -20.72
CA GLU A 282 -1.60 -3.20 -22.07
C GLU A 282 -2.57 -2.01 -22.22
N GLU A 283 -3.79 -2.12 -21.69
CA GLU A 283 -4.77 -1.04 -21.75
C GLU A 283 -4.32 0.18 -20.94
N PHE A 284 -3.74 0.01 -19.75
CA PHE A 284 -3.15 1.11 -19.00
C PHE A 284 -2.05 1.82 -19.79
N ILE A 285 -1.13 1.09 -20.42
CA ILE A 285 -0.07 1.65 -21.28
C ILE A 285 -0.68 2.40 -22.47
N LYS A 286 -1.65 1.83 -23.13
CA LYS A 286 -2.38 2.42 -24.27
C LYS A 286 -3.02 3.76 -23.90
N TYR A 287 -3.54 3.90 -22.67
CA TYR A 287 -4.12 5.14 -22.17
C TYR A 287 -3.09 6.05 -21.48
N GLY A 288 -1.79 5.78 -21.64
CA GLY A 288 -0.70 6.66 -21.29
C GLY A 288 -0.18 6.53 -19.86
N ALA A 289 -0.46 5.41 -19.18
CA ALA A 289 0.16 5.12 -17.89
C ALA A 289 1.68 5.02 -18.02
N LYS A 290 2.39 5.62 -17.07
CA LYS A 290 3.84 5.57 -16.94
C LYS A 290 4.30 4.35 -16.17
N SER A 291 3.53 3.97 -15.14
CA SER A 291 3.71 2.79 -14.29
C SER A 291 2.35 2.40 -13.72
N LEU A 292 2.19 1.16 -13.26
CA LEU A 292 1.07 0.80 -12.39
C LEU A 292 1.29 1.42 -11.01
N SER A 293 0.21 1.67 -10.26
CA SER A 293 0.32 2.15 -8.87
C SER A 293 0.65 1.01 -7.89
N PHE A 294 0.29 -0.20 -8.26
CA PHE A 294 0.61 -1.46 -7.59
C PHE A 294 0.42 -2.64 -8.56
N ASN A 295 0.81 -3.83 -8.16
CA ASN A 295 0.55 -5.03 -8.93
C ASN A 295 -0.96 -5.31 -8.97
N SER A 296 -1.58 -5.17 -10.13
CA SER A 296 -3.02 -5.36 -10.28
C SER A 296 -3.47 -6.73 -9.81
N ILE A 297 -4.58 -6.77 -9.09
CA ILE A 297 -5.25 -7.99 -8.66
C ILE A 297 -6.29 -8.35 -9.73
N VAL A 298 -6.17 -9.53 -10.30
CA VAL A 298 -7.17 -10.13 -11.19
C VAL A 298 -7.48 -11.51 -10.64
N ALA A 299 -8.63 -11.65 -10.03
CA ALA A 299 -8.97 -12.83 -9.24
C ALA A 299 -10.36 -13.37 -9.60
N VAL A 300 -10.41 -14.65 -10.00
CA VAL A 300 -11.66 -15.32 -10.39
C VAL A 300 -12.18 -16.15 -9.23
N ASN A 301 -13.48 -16.02 -8.93
CA ASN A 301 -14.20 -16.79 -7.91
C ASN A 301 -13.42 -16.91 -6.59
N GLN A 302 -13.00 -18.13 -6.20
CA GLN A 302 -12.36 -18.40 -4.92
C GLN A 302 -11.10 -17.57 -4.69
N ASN A 303 -10.32 -17.27 -5.75
CA ASN A 303 -9.13 -16.42 -5.63
C ASN A 303 -9.48 -15.00 -5.20
N SER A 304 -10.66 -14.49 -5.56
CA SER A 304 -11.12 -13.16 -5.14
C SER A 304 -11.45 -13.06 -3.64
N ALA A 305 -11.50 -14.19 -2.94
CA ALA A 305 -11.65 -14.20 -1.48
C ALA A 305 -10.35 -13.83 -0.73
N GLN A 306 -9.22 -13.78 -1.43
CA GLN A 306 -7.97 -13.27 -0.91
C GLN A 306 -7.86 -11.78 -1.27
N ALA A 307 -8.04 -10.90 -0.27
CA ALA A 307 -8.08 -9.45 -0.49
C ALA A 307 -6.83 -8.91 -1.22
N HIS A 308 -5.66 -9.51 -0.98
CA HIS A 308 -4.38 -9.18 -1.61
C HIS A 308 -3.86 -10.33 -2.51
N TYR A 309 -4.73 -10.86 -3.38
CA TYR A 309 -4.35 -11.91 -4.34
C TYR A 309 -3.29 -11.39 -5.33
N ALA A 310 -2.03 -11.76 -5.10
CA ALA A 310 -0.90 -11.14 -5.79
C ALA A 310 -0.49 -11.84 -7.09
N LYS A 311 -1.02 -13.04 -7.41
CA LYS A 311 -0.48 -13.87 -8.48
C LYS A 311 -1.57 -14.45 -9.37
N SER A 312 -1.93 -13.68 -10.40
CA SER A 312 -2.89 -14.12 -11.42
C SER A 312 -2.46 -15.45 -12.08
N SER A 313 -3.33 -16.45 -12.01
CA SER A 313 -3.06 -17.82 -12.47
C SER A 313 -3.28 -17.98 -13.97
N LYS A 314 -2.43 -18.80 -14.61
CA LYS A 314 -2.64 -19.25 -16.00
C LYS A 314 -3.64 -20.41 -16.11
N ASP A 315 -3.88 -21.10 -14.99
CA ASP A 315 -4.68 -22.33 -14.96
C ASP A 315 -6.14 -22.07 -14.56
N VAL A 316 -6.41 -20.92 -13.94
CA VAL A 316 -7.77 -20.49 -13.57
C VAL A 316 -8.39 -19.77 -14.76
N ILE A 317 -9.32 -20.44 -15.42
CA ILE A 317 -9.99 -19.99 -16.63
C ILE A 317 -11.38 -19.46 -16.29
N LEU A 318 -11.69 -18.24 -16.73
CA LEU A 318 -12.99 -17.59 -16.57
C LEU A 318 -14.06 -18.28 -17.42
N ARG A 319 -15.15 -18.71 -16.80
CA ARG A 319 -16.29 -19.42 -17.43
C ARG A 319 -17.59 -18.65 -17.25
N ASP A 320 -18.63 -19.07 -17.95
CA ASP A 320 -19.97 -18.52 -17.76
C ASP A 320 -20.44 -18.70 -16.30
N GLY A 321 -20.97 -17.64 -15.71
CA GLY A 321 -21.36 -17.57 -14.30
C GLY A 321 -20.23 -17.21 -13.33
N ASP A 322 -18.97 -17.11 -13.76
CA ASP A 322 -17.85 -16.76 -12.89
C ASP A 322 -17.77 -15.26 -12.64
N LEU A 323 -17.40 -14.90 -11.39
CA LEU A 323 -17.02 -13.54 -11.03
C LEU A 323 -15.52 -13.33 -11.28
N VAL A 324 -15.16 -12.13 -11.70
CA VAL A 324 -13.79 -11.64 -11.73
C VAL A 324 -13.71 -10.30 -10.98
N LEU A 325 -12.92 -10.28 -9.91
CA LEU A 325 -12.55 -9.08 -9.19
C LEU A 325 -11.29 -8.51 -9.82
N ILE A 326 -11.32 -7.24 -10.18
CA ILE A 326 -10.19 -6.49 -10.70
C ILE A 326 -9.97 -5.28 -9.81
N ASP A 327 -8.80 -5.27 -9.16
CA ASP A 327 -8.32 -4.16 -8.34
C ASP A 327 -7.04 -3.65 -8.97
N CYS A 328 -7.02 -2.37 -9.36
CA CYS A 328 -5.99 -1.85 -10.22
C CYS A 328 -5.88 -0.32 -10.18
N GLY A 329 -4.72 0.15 -10.56
CA GLY A 329 -4.46 1.56 -10.71
C GLY A 329 -3.15 1.84 -11.43
N ALA A 330 -2.89 3.10 -11.71
CA ALA A 330 -1.71 3.52 -12.44
C ALA A 330 -1.24 4.92 -12.03
N TYR A 331 0.00 5.22 -12.38
CA TYR A 331 0.56 6.56 -12.40
C TYR A 331 0.58 7.11 -13.82
N TYR A 332 0.22 8.37 -13.94
CA TYR A 332 0.34 9.16 -15.16
C TYR A 332 1.35 10.30 -14.94
N GLU A 333 1.36 11.30 -15.80
CA GLU A 333 2.37 12.38 -15.78
C GLU A 333 2.49 13.13 -14.43
N SER A 334 1.38 13.21 -13.68
CA SER A 334 1.36 13.84 -12.35
C SER A 334 2.09 13.02 -11.27
N GLY A 335 2.21 11.70 -11.48
CA GLY A 335 2.72 10.78 -10.46
C GLY A 335 1.84 10.71 -9.21
N LEU A 336 0.54 11.00 -9.37
CA LEU A 336 -0.49 10.71 -8.37
C LEU A 336 -1.11 9.35 -8.70
N ALA A 337 -1.20 8.48 -7.70
CA ALA A 337 -1.71 7.12 -7.85
C ALA A 337 -3.22 7.11 -8.10
N THR A 338 -3.69 6.34 -9.07
CA THR A 338 -5.10 5.95 -9.13
C THR A 338 -5.28 4.57 -8.50
N ASP A 339 -6.48 4.33 -7.95
CA ASP A 339 -6.86 3.08 -7.30
C ASP A 339 -8.36 2.84 -7.46
N ILE A 340 -8.74 1.64 -7.90
CA ILE A 340 -10.13 1.28 -8.14
C ILE A 340 -10.33 -0.23 -8.16
N THR A 341 -11.38 -0.69 -7.50
CA THR A 341 -11.82 -2.09 -7.59
C THR A 341 -13.19 -2.21 -8.26
N ARG A 342 -13.31 -3.14 -9.19
CA ARG A 342 -14.58 -3.57 -9.79
C ARG A 342 -14.70 -5.08 -9.81
N VAL A 343 -15.93 -5.56 -9.73
CA VAL A 343 -16.27 -6.98 -9.93
C VAL A 343 -17.20 -7.08 -11.12
N PHE A 344 -16.82 -7.90 -12.10
CA PHE A 344 -17.60 -8.24 -13.27
C PHE A 344 -18.03 -9.71 -13.23
N VAL A 345 -19.06 -10.05 -14.00
CA VAL A 345 -19.51 -11.43 -14.18
C VAL A 345 -19.44 -11.82 -15.65
N LYS A 346 -18.85 -12.96 -15.96
CA LYS A 346 -18.94 -13.55 -17.28
C LYS A 346 -20.31 -14.23 -17.41
N GLY A 347 -21.12 -13.82 -18.38
CA GLY A 347 -22.45 -14.41 -18.61
C GLY A 347 -23.47 -14.10 -17.53
N THR A 348 -24.08 -15.13 -16.91
CA THR A 348 -25.23 -14.99 -16.00
C THR A 348 -24.87 -15.30 -14.54
N PRO A 349 -25.02 -14.35 -13.60
CA PRO A 349 -24.75 -14.55 -12.19
C PRO A 349 -25.83 -15.37 -11.48
N ASN A 350 -25.44 -16.06 -10.41
CA ASN A 350 -26.39 -16.69 -9.49
C ASN A 350 -26.91 -15.71 -8.42
N GLU A 351 -27.92 -16.13 -7.64
CA GLU A 351 -28.58 -15.27 -6.64
C GLU A 351 -27.65 -14.93 -5.45
N LEU A 352 -26.73 -15.83 -5.06
CA LEU A 352 -25.77 -15.54 -4.00
C LEU A 352 -24.79 -14.43 -4.43
N GLN A 353 -24.28 -14.50 -5.66
CA GLN A 353 -23.40 -13.48 -6.23
C GLN A 353 -24.09 -12.12 -6.26
N LYS A 354 -25.32 -12.05 -6.72
CA LYS A 354 -26.14 -10.82 -6.72
C LYS A 354 -26.35 -10.28 -5.30
N ARG A 355 -26.66 -11.17 -4.35
CA ARG A 355 -26.90 -10.79 -2.96
C ARG A 355 -25.65 -10.21 -2.33
N VAL A 356 -24.49 -10.88 -2.45
CA VAL A 356 -23.20 -10.40 -1.90
C VAL A 356 -22.80 -9.09 -2.53
N TYR A 357 -22.80 -9.00 -3.87
CA TYR A 357 -22.47 -7.79 -4.62
C TYR A 357 -23.33 -6.60 -4.20
N THR A 358 -24.66 -6.80 -4.14
CA THR A 358 -25.58 -5.72 -3.77
C THR A 358 -25.40 -5.30 -2.31
N THR A 359 -25.07 -6.22 -1.40
CA THR A 359 -24.76 -5.88 -0.01
C THR A 359 -23.52 -5.01 0.11
N VAL A 360 -22.46 -5.32 -0.63
CA VAL A 360 -21.25 -4.49 -0.68
C VAL A 360 -21.55 -3.13 -1.34
N LEU A 361 -22.32 -3.09 -2.42
CA LEU A 361 -22.75 -1.85 -3.08
C LEU A 361 -23.55 -0.95 -2.13
N LYS A 362 -24.44 -1.52 -1.32
CA LYS A 362 -25.19 -0.78 -0.29
C LYS A 362 -24.24 -0.16 0.73
N ALA A 363 -23.28 -0.91 1.23
CA ALA A 363 -22.28 -0.39 2.17
C ALA A 363 -21.50 0.76 1.53
N PHE A 364 -21.03 0.62 0.29
CA PHE A 364 -20.38 1.70 -0.46
C PHE A 364 -21.28 2.94 -0.55
N LEU A 365 -22.51 2.81 -1.03
CA LEU A 365 -23.44 3.94 -1.21
C LEU A 365 -23.74 4.65 0.12
N ASN A 366 -23.88 3.91 1.21
CA ASN A 366 -24.14 4.48 2.52
C ASN A 366 -22.91 5.21 3.06
N CYS A 367 -21.72 4.62 3.00
CA CYS A 367 -20.46 5.28 3.41
C CYS A 367 -20.18 6.53 2.56
N PHE A 368 -20.31 6.43 1.24
CA PHE A 368 -20.07 7.55 0.31
C PHE A 368 -20.98 8.76 0.56
N ASN A 369 -22.22 8.53 0.99
CA ASN A 369 -23.22 9.59 1.25
C ASN A 369 -23.31 9.98 2.73
N SER A 370 -22.41 9.49 3.59
CA SER A 370 -22.32 9.89 4.99
C SER A 370 -21.44 11.14 5.16
N ASP A 371 -21.63 11.86 6.25
CA ASP A 371 -20.86 13.06 6.61
C ASP A 371 -20.17 12.84 7.97
N PHE A 372 -19.32 11.83 8.05
CA PHE A 372 -18.47 11.60 9.20
C PHE A 372 -17.22 12.49 9.15
N LYS A 373 -16.61 12.70 10.31
CA LYS A 373 -15.44 13.57 10.44
C LYS A 373 -14.12 12.81 10.33
N THR A 374 -14.09 11.59 10.83
CA THR A 374 -12.88 10.80 10.97
C THR A 374 -12.98 9.47 10.24
N GLY A 375 -11.84 8.88 9.91
CA GLY A 375 -11.79 7.57 9.27
C GLY A 375 -12.31 6.45 10.16
N ILE A 376 -12.13 6.55 11.49
CA ILE A 376 -12.68 5.58 12.46
C ILE A 376 -14.21 5.53 12.38
N GLU A 377 -14.87 6.69 12.28
CA GLU A 377 -16.33 6.76 12.17
C GLU A 377 -16.82 6.10 10.89
N TYR A 378 -16.16 6.35 9.74
CA TYR A 378 -16.46 5.70 8.46
C TYR A 378 -16.28 4.18 8.52
N ASP A 379 -15.16 3.71 9.05
CA ASP A 379 -14.85 2.29 9.15
C ASP A 379 -15.81 1.57 10.10
N THR A 380 -16.08 2.13 11.28
CA THR A 380 -17.06 1.59 12.23
C THR A 380 -18.44 1.48 11.59
N PHE A 381 -18.84 2.48 10.80
CA PHE A 381 -20.12 2.43 10.10
C PHE A 381 -20.14 1.33 9.04
N ALA A 382 -19.09 1.19 8.24
CA ALA A 382 -18.98 0.11 7.24
C ALA A 382 -19.07 -1.28 7.89
N HIS A 383 -18.35 -1.49 9.00
CA HIS A 383 -18.42 -2.73 9.78
C HIS A 383 -19.85 -2.99 10.29
N SER A 384 -20.57 -1.97 10.75
CA SER A 384 -21.96 -2.12 11.19
C SER A 384 -22.91 -2.58 10.08
N LEU A 385 -22.58 -2.30 8.82
CA LEU A 385 -23.37 -2.70 7.64
C LEU A 385 -22.99 -4.08 7.10
N LEU A 386 -21.72 -4.50 7.27
CA LEU A 386 -21.17 -5.68 6.62
C LEU A 386 -20.94 -6.87 7.56
N ASP A 387 -20.65 -6.62 8.85
CA ASP A 387 -20.39 -7.68 9.80
C ASP A 387 -21.64 -8.54 10.01
N ASN A 388 -21.49 -9.83 9.75
CA ASN A 388 -22.58 -10.81 9.78
C ASN A 388 -23.75 -10.56 8.79
N ALA A 389 -23.59 -9.68 7.80
CA ALA A 389 -24.62 -9.39 6.80
C ALA A 389 -24.97 -10.61 5.94
N ILE A 390 -23.98 -11.47 5.66
CA ILE A 390 -24.13 -12.71 4.89
C ILE A 390 -23.32 -13.82 5.57
N GLU A 391 -23.99 -14.93 5.88
CA GLU A 391 -23.36 -16.09 6.51
C GLU A 391 -22.15 -16.60 5.69
N GLY A 392 -21.04 -16.84 6.37
CA GLY A 392 -19.78 -17.32 5.80
C GLY A 392 -18.93 -16.24 5.10
N PHE A 393 -19.44 -15.01 4.93
CA PHE A 393 -18.68 -13.89 4.40
C PHE A 393 -18.24 -12.94 5.51
N LYS A 394 -17.04 -12.39 5.38
CA LYS A 394 -16.46 -11.46 6.37
C LYS A 394 -15.88 -10.22 5.67
N PHE A 395 -16.01 -9.08 6.33
CA PHE A 395 -15.25 -7.87 6.05
C PHE A 395 -14.04 -7.85 6.99
N ASN A 396 -12.83 -7.99 6.48
CA ASN A 396 -11.63 -8.28 7.28
C ASN A 396 -10.46 -7.31 7.02
N HIS A 397 -10.75 -6.12 6.52
CA HIS A 397 -9.79 -5.03 6.34
C HIS A 397 -10.44 -3.68 6.66
N GLY A 398 -9.66 -2.59 6.68
CA GLY A 398 -10.19 -1.25 6.84
C GLY A 398 -11.05 -0.82 5.65
N LEU A 399 -11.92 0.16 5.86
CA LEU A 399 -12.80 0.66 4.80
C LEU A 399 -12.05 1.35 3.67
N GLY A 400 -10.83 1.85 3.92
CA GLY A 400 -10.04 2.53 2.91
C GLY A 400 -8.82 3.25 3.47
N HIS A 401 -8.12 3.94 2.61
CA HIS A 401 -6.87 4.64 2.90
C HIS A 401 -6.78 5.96 2.14
N GLY A 402 -5.89 6.83 2.58
CA GLY A 402 -5.51 8.01 1.81
C GLY A 402 -4.74 7.63 0.56
N ILE A 403 -4.85 8.45 -0.48
CA ILE A 403 -4.19 8.25 -1.77
C ILE A 403 -3.50 9.53 -2.24
N GLY A 404 -2.31 9.39 -2.79
CA GLY A 404 -1.49 10.51 -3.23
C GLY A 404 -0.35 10.12 -4.16
N ILE A 405 0.85 10.55 -3.86
CA ILE A 405 2.08 10.11 -4.54
C ILE A 405 2.32 8.62 -4.30
N ASN A 406 1.94 8.14 -3.13
CA ASN A 406 1.85 6.71 -2.86
C ASN A 406 0.40 6.25 -2.90
N VAL A 407 0.14 5.01 -3.32
CA VAL A 407 -1.20 4.43 -3.30
C VAL A 407 -1.76 4.41 -1.87
N HIS A 408 -0.95 4.04 -0.89
CA HIS A 408 -1.27 4.17 0.54
C HIS A 408 -0.59 5.42 1.11
N GLU A 409 -1.29 6.55 1.16
CA GLU A 409 -0.76 7.83 1.63
C GLU A 409 -1.62 8.40 2.76
N ALA A 410 -1.25 8.09 3.99
CA ALA A 410 -1.96 8.58 5.18
C ALA A 410 -1.32 9.86 5.75
N PRO A 411 -2.09 10.78 6.35
CA PRO A 411 -3.54 10.80 6.46
C PRO A 411 -4.27 11.21 5.17
N PRO A 412 -5.59 10.92 5.01
CA PRO A 412 -6.44 10.20 5.95
C PRO A 412 -6.23 8.68 5.88
N ASN A 413 -6.86 7.97 6.81
CA ASN A 413 -6.99 6.51 6.78
C ASN A 413 -8.39 6.16 7.29
N LEU A 414 -9.06 5.18 6.68
CA LEU A 414 -10.40 4.75 7.07
C LEU A 414 -10.30 3.34 7.66
N SER A 415 -9.91 3.26 8.93
CA SER A 415 -9.69 2.00 9.65
C SER A 415 -9.77 2.23 11.17
N GLN A 416 -9.45 1.21 11.98
CA GLN A 416 -9.42 1.29 13.44
C GLN A 416 -8.02 1.63 14.01
N ASN A 417 -7.14 2.25 13.24
CA ASN A 417 -5.83 2.67 13.72
C ASN A 417 -5.82 4.15 14.18
N GLU A 418 -4.83 4.54 14.97
CA GLU A 418 -4.70 5.87 15.56
C GLU A 418 -4.68 7.01 14.51
N ILE A 419 -4.07 6.81 13.36
CA ILE A 419 -4.00 7.84 12.31
C ILE A 419 -5.38 8.14 11.70
N ALA A 420 -6.32 7.20 11.81
CA ALA A 420 -7.70 7.36 11.35
C ALA A 420 -8.55 8.28 12.24
N GLU A 421 -8.05 8.72 13.41
CA GLU A 421 -8.64 9.79 14.23
C GLU A 421 -8.47 11.18 13.61
N THR A 422 -7.57 11.30 12.62
CA THR A 422 -7.35 12.57 11.91
C THR A 422 -8.62 12.99 11.20
N GLU A 423 -9.04 14.27 11.42
CA GLU A 423 -10.20 14.83 10.73
C GLU A 423 -9.98 14.90 9.22
N ILE A 424 -10.94 14.35 8.47
CA ILE A 424 -10.94 14.40 7.01
C ILE A 424 -11.36 15.78 6.53
N LYS A 425 -10.42 16.55 6.00
CA LYS A 425 -10.60 17.93 5.53
C LYS A 425 -10.94 17.99 4.04
N ASN A 426 -11.51 19.12 3.60
CA ASN A 426 -11.67 19.40 2.17
C ASN A 426 -10.31 19.32 1.46
N GLY A 427 -10.28 18.72 0.27
CA GLY A 427 -9.06 18.44 -0.51
C GLY A 427 -8.34 17.14 -0.15
N MET A 428 -8.67 16.49 0.97
CA MET A 428 -8.11 15.16 1.26
C MET A 428 -8.69 14.11 0.33
N CYS A 429 -7.80 13.26 -0.22
CA CYS A 429 -8.12 12.18 -1.14
C CYS A 429 -7.98 10.83 -0.44
N PHE A 430 -8.93 9.91 -0.67
CA PHE A 430 -8.99 8.61 -0.02
C PHE A 430 -9.84 7.61 -0.80
N THR A 431 -9.68 6.32 -0.52
CA THR A 431 -10.51 5.25 -1.06
C THR A 431 -11.71 4.95 -0.14
N ILE A 432 -12.79 4.44 -0.71
CA ILE A 432 -13.90 3.79 -0.02
C ILE A 432 -14.07 2.43 -0.70
N GLU A 433 -13.69 1.35 -0.02
CA GLU A 433 -13.51 0.02 -0.59
C GLU A 433 -14.12 -1.11 0.27
N PRO A 434 -15.41 -1.04 0.63
CA PRO A 434 -16.03 -2.14 1.38
C PRO A 434 -15.94 -3.45 0.61
N GLY A 435 -15.78 -4.57 1.36
CA GLY A 435 -15.68 -5.89 0.76
C GLY A 435 -16.25 -6.99 1.63
N LEU A 436 -16.66 -8.09 1.01
CA LEU A 436 -17.11 -9.32 1.67
C LEU A 436 -16.42 -10.52 1.03
N TYR A 437 -15.79 -11.37 1.85
CA TYR A 437 -14.95 -12.46 1.40
C TYR A 437 -15.31 -13.77 2.08
N ASN A 438 -15.38 -14.86 1.28
CA ASN A 438 -15.56 -16.22 1.76
C ASN A 438 -14.50 -17.12 1.11
N PRO A 439 -13.52 -17.65 1.87
CA PRO A 439 -12.41 -18.45 1.32
C PRO A 439 -12.86 -19.72 0.59
N ASN A 440 -14.07 -20.21 0.87
CA ASN A 440 -14.63 -21.40 0.23
C ASN A 440 -15.51 -21.08 -0.99
N CYS A 441 -15.64 -19.80 -1.39
CA CYS A 441 -16.57 -19.38 -2.41
C CYS A 441 -15.99 -18.30 -3.31
N PHE A 442 -16.11 -17.02 -2.94
CA PHE A 442 -15.60 -15.85 -3.66
C PHE A 442 -15.52 -14.63 -2.74
N GLY A 443 -14.93 -13.56 -3.24
CA GLY A 443 -14.95 -12.23 -2.64
C GLY A 443 -15.54 -11.19 -3.57
N VAL A 444 -16.05 -10.11 -3.00
CA VAL A 444 -16.50 -8.91 -3.68
C VAL A 444 -15.93 -7.70 -2.96
N ARG A 445 -15.24 -6.81 -3.68
CA ARG A 445 -14.85 -5.46 -3.25
C ARG A 445 -15.33 -4.48 -4.30
N LEU A 446 -15.89 -3.36 -3.85
CA LEU A 446 -16.28 -2.26 -4.73
C LEU A 446 -15.64 -0.99 -4.18
N GLU A 447 -14.85 -0.34 -4.99
CA GLU A 447 -14.02 0.77 -4.57
C GLU A 447 -14.11 1.96 -5.50
N ASN A 448 -14.14 3.14 -4.92
CA ASN A 448 -13.83 4.37 -5.61
C ASN A 448 -12.82 5.19 -4.81
N SER A 449 -11.81 5.73 -5.51
CA SER A 449 -11.04 6.84 -4.98
C SER A 449 -11.85 8.13 -5.05
N CYS A 450 -11.80 8.87 -3.96
CA CYS A 450 -12.67 10.01 -3.68
C CYS A 450 -11.87 11.17 -3.09
N TYR A 451 -12.49 12.35 -3.04
CA TYR A 451 -11.98 13.48 -2.26
C TYR A 451 -13.12 14.21 -1.55
N LYS A 452 -12.81 14.88 -0.43
CA LYS A 452 -13.78 15.70 0.27
C LYS A 452 -13.82 17.09 -0.33
N LYS A 453 -15.03 17.59 -0.66
CA LYS A 453 -15.26 18.95 -1.16
C LYS A 453 -16.54 19.51 -0.56
N ASP A 454 -16.46 20.69 0.05
CA ASP A 454 -17.61 21.39 0.65
C ASP A 454 -18.42 20.48 1.61
N GLY A 455 -17.71 19.69 2.42
CA GLY A 455 -18.30 18.72 3.35
C GLY A 455 -18.86 17.46 2.70
N LYS A 456 -18.79 17.29 1.39
CA LYS A 456 -19.29 16.10 0.66
C LYS A 456 -18.15 15.30 0.07
N ILE A 457 -18.39 13.99 -0.07
CA ILE A 457 -17.48 13.11 -0.81
C ILE A 457 -17.80 13.19 -2.30
N VAL A 458 -16.76 13.32 -3.11
CA VAL A 458 -16.83 13.35 -4.58
C VAL A 458 -15.94 12.24 -5.13
N SER A 459 -16.48 11.38 -5.99
CA SER A 459 -15.72 10.34 -6.65
C SER A 459 -14.93 10.87 -7.84
N PHE A 460 -13.67 10.42 -7.98
CA PHE A 460 -12.90 10.61 -9.20
C PHE A 460 -13.33 9.63 -10.29
N ALA A 461 -13.54 8.36 -9.91
CA ALA A 461 -13.93 7.30 -10.82
C ALA A 461 -15.37 7.51 -11.33
N LYS A 462 -15.55 7.36 -12.65
CA LYS A 462 -16.84 7.44 -13.36
C LYS A 462 -17.27 6.10 -13.94
N ILE A 463 -16.40 5.09 -13.95
CA ILE A 463 -16.77 3.74 -14.35
C ILE A 463 -17.89 3.21 -13.45
N GLY A 464 -18.89 2.61 -14.07
CA GLY A 464 -20.09 2.16 -13.37
C GLY A 464 -19.95 0.82 -12.65
N TYR A 465 -21.08 0.37 -12.13
CA TYR A 465 -21.23 -0.92 -11.46
C TYR A 465 -21.88 -1.94 -12.38
N GLU A 466 -21.52 -3.23 -12.23
CA GLU A 466 -22.02 -4.34 -13.07
C GLU A 466 -23.52 -4.58 -12.84
N LYS A 467 -24.34 -4.19 -13.81
CA LYS A 467 -25.81 -4.26 -13.73
C LYS A 467 -26.34 -5.66 -13.49
N LYS A 468 -25.72 -6.67 -14.09
CA LYS A 468 -26.13 -8.07 -13.96
C LYS A 468 -26.06 -8.55 -12.50
N LEU A 469 -25.17 -7.95 -11.69
CA LEU A 469 -24.94 -8.28 -10.28
C LEU A 469 -25.81 -7.49 -9.30
N ILE A 470 -26.56 -6.46 -9.76
CA ILE A 470 -27.39 -5.65 -8.87
C ILE A 470 -28.77 -6.28 -8.70
N ASN A 471 -29.10 -6.65 -7.45
CA ASN A 471 -30.47 -7.00 -7.08
C ASN A 471 -31.19 -5.74 -6.54
N TYR A 472 -31.92 -5.05 -7.39
CA TYR A 472 -32.64 -3.81 -7.07
C TYR A 472 -33.66 -3.95 -5.95
N ASN A 473 -34.16 -5.18 -5.68
CA ASN A 473 -35.12 -5.42 -4.59
C ASN A 473 -34.45 -5.34 -3.20
N LEU A 474 -33.13 -5.44 -3.13
CA LEU A 474 -32.37 -5.29 -1.86
C LEU A 474 -32.02 -3.81 -1.57
N LEU A 475 -32.18 -2.92 -2.53
CA LEU A 475 -31.95 -1.48 -2.39
C LEU A 475 -33.21 -0.78 -1.90
N ASN A 476 -33.11 0.05 -0.87
CA ASN A 476 -34.16 0.98 -0.49
C ASN A 476 -34.24 2.17 -1.48
N GLU A 477 -35.30 2.99 -1.38
CA GLU A 477 -35.53 4.09 -2.33
C GLU A 477 -34.41 5.15 -2.28
N GLN A 478 -33.82 5.38 -1.13
CA GLN A 478 -32.70 6.32 -1.02
C GLN A 478 -31.43 5.78 -1.67
N GLU A 479 -31.12 4.51 -1.48
CA GLU A 479 -29.99 3.82 -2.11
C GLU A 479 -30.14 3.76 -3.64
N LYS A 480 -31.35 3.50 -4.14
CA LYS A 480 -31.66 3.58 -5.58
C LYS A 480 -31.42 4.98 -6.13
N LYS A 481 -31.84 6.02 -5.38
CA LYS A 481 -31.59 7.42 -5.76
C LYS A 481 -30.08 7.73 -5.76
N TRP A 482 -29.33 7.31 -4.75
CA TRP A 482 -27.86 7.49 -4.73
C TRP A 482 -27.17 6.77 -5.88
N LEU A 483 -27.63 5.56 -6.22
CA LEU A 483 -27.07 4.79 -7.32
C LEU A 483 -27.21 5.51 -8.68
N THR A 484 -28.22 6.38 -8.87
CA THR A 484 -28.38 7.15 -10.12
C THR A 484 -27.25 8.17 -10.35
N ASN A 485 -26.47 8.52 -9.32
CA ASN A 485 -25.29 9.37 -9.44
C ASN A 485 -24.07 8.64 -10.01
N PHE A 486 -24.16 7.31 -10.13
CA PHE A 486 -23.12 6.45 -10.68
C PHE A 486 -23.62 5.79 -11.97
N ASN A 487 -22.72 5.52 -12.88
CA ASN A 487 -23.06 4.73 -14.06
C ASN A 487 -23.37 3.28 -13.65
N VAL A 488 -24.24 2.63 -14.41
CA VAL A 488 -24.53 1.20 -14.29
C VAL A 488 -24.31 0.57 -15.66
N LEU A 489 -23.43 -0.43 -15.70
CA LEU A 489 -22.91 -1.05 -16.93
C LEU A 489 -23.74 -2.26 -17.37
#